data_f127f4212e041809605d9b6e3a69fa1c
#
_entry.id   f127f4212e041809605d9b6e3a69fa1c
#
_cell.length_a   1.000
_cell.length_b   1.000
_cell.length_c   1.000
_cell.angle_alpha   90.00
_cell.angle_beta   90.00
_cell.angle_gamma   90.00
#
_symmetry.space_group_name_H-M   'P 1'
#
loop_
_entity.id
_entity.type
_entity.pdbx_description
1 polymer ?
#
loop_
_entity_poly.entity_id
_entity_poly.type
_entity_poly.pdbx_seq_one_letter_code
_entity_poly.pdbx_strand_id
1 'polypeptide(L)'
;MHQEPHVLNFGKAGNGPTITAGMALAIEPMITRGSAKTKVLADEWTVVSVDQSRGAHFEHSYAICPDGRPFVLTSPDGGKAELARFGVEISDLLA
;
A
#
# COMPACT_ATOMS: atom_id res chain seq x y z
N MET A 1 -11.35 -0.16 -10.08
CA MET A 1 -10.47 0.71 -9.27
C MET A 1 -9.24 -0.04 -8.80
N HIS A 2 -9.37 -1.18 -8.13
CA HIS A 2 -8.24 -2.00 -7.71
C HIS A 2 -7.82 -2.95 -8.83
N GLN A 3 -6.51 -3.03 -9.08
CA GLN A 3 -5.90 -3.91 -10.07
C GLN A 3 -4.89 -4.85 -9.39
N GLU A 4 -4.54 -5.91 -10.08
CA GLU A 4 -3.47 -6.82 -9.62
C GLU A 4 -2.09 -6.11 -9.61
N PRO A 5 -1.21 -6.49 -8.67
CA PRO A 5 -1.41 -7.51 -7.65
C PRO A 5 -2.14 -6.96 -6.43
N HIS A 6 -2.94 -7.82 -5.77
CA HIS A 6 -3.57 -7.47 -4.49
C HIS A 6 -2.56 -7.61 -3.35
N VAL A 7 -2.45 -6.57 -2.53
CA VAL A 7 -1.69 -6.62 -1.27
C VAL A 7 -2.68 -6.89 -0.13
N LEU A 8 -2.67 -8.11 0.37
CA LEU A 8 -3.61 -8.54 1.41
C LEU A 8 -3.20 -8.01 2.78
N ASN A 9 -4.20 -7.74 3.62
CA ASN A 9 -3.99 -7.32 5.00
C ASN A 9 -3.36 -8.44 5.86
N PHE A 10 -3.61 -9.69 5.50
CA PHE A 10 -3.07 -10.89 6.14
C PHE A 10 -3.03 -12.05 5.16
N GLY A 11 -2.20 -13.05 5.42
CA GLY A 11 -2.07 -14.22 4.56
C GLY A 11 -0.79 -14.99 4.84
N LYS A 12 -0.58 -16.05 4.07
CA LYS A 12 0.70 -16.79 4.09
C LYS A 12 1.72 -16.09 3.19
N ALA A 13 2.91 -15.87 3.71
CA ALA A 13 4.02 -15.37 2.91
C ALA A 13 4.38 -16.36 1.78
N GLY A 14 4.87 -15.83 0.66
CA GLY A 14 5.40 -16.63 -0.45
C GLY A 14 4.39 -17.07 -1.51
N ASN A 15 3.13 -16.67 -1.41
CA ASN A 15 2.07 -17.06 -2.37
C ASN A 15 1.65 -15.94 -3.34
N GLY A 16 2.37 -14.84 -3.38
CA GLY A 16 2.09 -13.72 -4.28
C GLY A 16 2.99 -13.68 -5.50
N PRO A 17 2.72 -12.80 -6.45
CA PRO A 17 3.64 -12.54 -7.56
C PRO A 17 4.96 -11.98 -7.06
N THR A 18 6.02 -12.28 -7.78
CA THR A 18 7.34 -11.71 -7.49
C THR A 18 7.34 -10.21 -7.82
N ILE A 19 7.87 -9.41 -6.91
CA ILE A 19 8.07 -7.98 -7.16
C ILE A 19 9.16 -7.81 -8.21
N THR A 20 8.83 -7.11 -9.30
CA THR A 20 9.74 -6.89 -10.43
C THR A 20 9.77 -5.42 -10.82
N ALA A 21 10.86 -5.01 -11.48
CA ALA A 21 10.98 -3.66 -12.04
C ALA A 21 9.81 -3.34 -12.99
N GLY A 22 9.32 -2.13 -12.91
CA GLY A 22 8.16 -1.66 -13.66
C GLY A 22 6.81 -1.82 -12.95
N MET A 23 6.76 -2.51 -11.81
CA MET A 23 5.54 -2.58 -10.99
C MET A 23 5.29 -1.27 -10.27
N ALA A 24 3.99 -0.92 -10.18
CA ALA A 24 3.51 0.14 -9.30
C ALA A 24 2.49 -0.45 -8.33
N LEU A 25 2.60 -0.09 -7.07
CA LEU A 25 1.76 -0.60 -5.99
C LEU A 25 1.23 0.56 -5.15
N ALA A 26 -0.03 0.47 -4.74
CA ALA A 26 -0.58 1.25 -3.65
C ALA A 26 -0.74 0.32 -2.44
N ILE A 27 -0.14 0.68 -1.32
CA ILE A 27 -0.26 -0.06 -0.06
C ILE A 27 -1.00 0.83 0.91
N GLU A 28 -2.22 0.42 1.26
CA GLU A 28 -3.21 1.27 1.90
C GLU A 28 -3.92 0.55 3.07
N PRO A 29 -3.21 0.31 4.17
CA PRO A 29 -3.82 -0.32 5.32
C PRO A 29 -5.00 0.51 5.84
N MET A 30 -6.09 -0.18 6.12
CA MET A 30 -7.29 0.37 6.75
C MET A 30 -7.54 -0.37 8.05
N ILE A 31 -7.74 0.37 9.11
CA ILE A 31 -8.04 -0.17 10.44
C ILE A 31 -9.35 0.42 10.97
N THR A 32 -10.06 -0.34 11.77
CA THR A 32 -11.26 0.10 12.47
C THR A 32 -11.08 -0.06 13.98
N ARG A 33 -11.71 0.82 14.74
CA ARG A 33 -11.70 0.74 16.21
C ARG A 33 -12.57 -0.42 16.75
N GLY A 34 -13.51 -0.88 15.95
CA GLY A 34 -14.43 -1.95 16.30
C GLY A 34 -14.32 -3.16 15.38
N SER A 35 -15.44 -3.56 14.78
CA SER A 35 -15.48 -4.71 13.87
C SER A 35 -14.75 -4.42 12.56
N ALA A 36 -14.02 -5.40 12.05
CA ALA A 36 -13.41 -5.33 10.72
C ALA A 36 -14.44 -5.45 9.57
N LYS A 37 -15.71 -5.71 9.89
CA LYS A 37 -16.76 -5.83 8.88
C LYS A 37 -17.10 -4.47 8.29
N THR A 38 -17.16 -4.40 6.97
CA THR A 38 -17.49 -3.20 6.21
C THR A 38 -18.69 -3.45 5.30
N LYS A 39 -19.31 -2.38 4.85
CA LYS A 39 -20.32 -2.39 3.80
C LYS A 39 -20.10 -1.25 2.82
N VAL A 40 -20.44 -1.49 1.56
CA VAL A 40 -20.48 -0.46 0.52
C VAL A 40 -21.85 0.20 0.52
N LEU A 41 -21.92 1.52 0.42
CA LEU A 41 -23.17 2.27 0.37
C LEU A 41 -23.80 2.20 -1.04
N ALA A 42 -24.99 2.81 -1.17
CA ALA A 42 -25.76 2.80 -2.41
C ALA A 42 -25.08 3.54 -3.59
N ASP A 43 -24.08 4.37 -3.30
CA ASP A 43 -23.26 5.04 -4.33
C ASP A 43 -22.21 4.10 -4.96
N GLU A 44 -22.18 2.83 -4.54
CA GLU A 44 -21.23 1.80 -5.02
C GLU A 44 -19.75 2.14 -4.82
N TRP A 45 -19.48 3.12 -3.99
CA TRP A 45 -18.12 3.65 -3.75
C TRP A 45 -17.78 3.78 -2.27
N THR A 46 -18.63 4.42 -1.48
CA THR A 46 -18.36 4.69 -0.07
C THR A 46 -18.38 3.42 0.75
N VAL A 47 -17.30 3.14 1.47
CA VAL A 47 -17.18 1.99 2.37
C VAL A 47 -17.23 2.50 3.81
N VAL A 48 -18.10 1.90 4.61
CA VAL A 48 -18.25 2.24 6.03
C VAL A 48 -18.17 1.00 6.91
N SER A 49 -17.74 1.17 8.16
CA SER A 49 -17.81 0.09 9.16
C SER A 49 -19.26 -0.27 9.45
N VAL A 50 -19.56 -1.56 9.60
CA VAL A 50 -20.91 -2.04 9.86
C VAL A 50 -21.44 -1.58 11.23
N ASP A 51 -20.53 -1.48 12.21
CA ASP A 51 -20.84 -1.08 13.59
C ASP A 51 -20.68 0.43 13.83
N GLN A 52 -20.46 1.22 12.77
CA GLN A 52 -20.26 2.67 12.82
C GLN A 52 -19.02 3.11 13.64
N SER A 53 -18.12 2.18 13.93
CA SER A 53 -16.85 2.52 14.56
C SER A 53 -15.98 3.37 13.63
N ARG A 54 -15.12 4.19 14.22
CA ARG A 54 -14.16 5.01 13.46
C ARG A 54 -13.14 4.13 12.78
N GLY A 55 -12.84 4.47 11.53
CA GLY A 55 -11.74 3.89 10.76
C GLY A 55 -10.61 4.89 10.55
N ALA A 56 -9.44 4.37 10.23
CA ALA A 56 -8.31 5.14 9.75
C ALA A 56 -7.74 4.46 8.51
N HIS A 57 -7.29 5.26 7.57
CA HIS A 57 -6.69 4.85 6.31
C HIS A 57 -5.38 5.59 6.12
N PHE A 58 -4.37 4.87 5.69
CA PHE A 58 -3.08 5.44 5.34
C PHE A 58 -2.58 4.79 4.06
N GLU A 59 -2.06 5.58 3.13
CA GLU A 59 -1.67 5.07 1.82
C GLU A 59 -0.36 5.67 1.35
N HIS A 60 0.49 4.82 0.78
CA HIS A 60 1.60 5.23 -0.06
C HIS A 60 1.57 4.51 -1.39
N SER A 61 1.96 5.23 -2.44
CA SER A 61 2.21 4.67 -3.77
C SER A 61 3.70 4.41 -3.96
N TYR A 62 4.02 3.24 -4.46
CA TYR A 62 5.38 2.75 -4.67
C TYR A 62 5.61 2.43 -6.14
N ALA A 63 6.79 2.77 -6.64
CA ALA A 63 7.30 2.28 -7.91
C ALA A 63 8.49 1.37 -7.66
N ILE A 64 8.60 0.30 -8.45
CA ILE A 64 9.82 -0.52 -8.52
C ILE A 64 10.57 -0.07 -9.77
N CYS A 65 11.68 0.58 -9.55
CA CYS A 65 12.45 1.23 -10.60
C CYS A 65 13.24 0.22 -11.46
N PRO A 66 13.79 0.64 -12.61
CA PRO A 66 14.54 -0.27 -13.50
C PRO A 66 15.73 -0.97 -12.83
N ASP A 67 16.31 -0.37 -11.79
CA ASP A 67 17.40 -0.95 -10.98
C ASP A 67 16.89 -1.97 -9.94
N GLY A 68 15.58 -2.25 -9.92
CA GLY A 68 14.95 -3.17 -8.98
C GLY A 68 14.71 -2.59 -7.59
N ARG A 69 15.06 -1.33 -7.35
CA ARG A 69 14.87 -0.67 -6.06
C ARG A 69 13.53 0.05 -5.98
N PRO A 70 12.94 0.15 -4.78
CA PRO A 70 11.70 0.90 -4.60
C PRO A 70 11.93 2.41 -4.61
N PHE A 71 10.87 3.14 -4.95
CA PHE A 71 10.75 4.57 -4.76
C PHE A 71 9.34 4.90 -4.30
N VAL A 72 9.19 5.62 -3.19
CA VAL A 72 7.87 6.01 -2.65
C VAL A 72 7.45 7.33 -3.30
N LEU A 73 6.53 7.24 -4.25
CA LEU A 73 6.07 8.38 -5.06
C LEU A 73 5.36 9.46 -4.23
N THR A 74 4.77 9.09 -3.11
CA THR A 74 4.01 9.95 -2.22
C THR A 74 4.80 10.43 -1.00
N SER A 75 6.13 10.23 -1.01
CA SER A 75 7.03 10.74 0.03
C SER A 75 7.99 11.79 -0.54
N PRO A 76 8.24 12.92 0.13
CA PRO A 76 9.11 13.98 -0.36
C PRO A 76 10.55 13.54 -0.63
N ASP A 77 11.04 12.54 0.11
CA ASP A 77 12.40 11.99 -0.02
C ASP A 77 12.44 10.63 -0.74
N GLY A 78 11.34 10.24 -1.41
CA GLY A 78 11.20 8.91 -2.02
C GLY A 78 11.14 7.76 -1.01
N GLY A 79 10.93 8.06 0.26
CA GLY A 79 10.92 7.09 1.35
C GLY A 79 12.31 6.76 1.90
N LYS A 80 13.34 7.54 1.56
CA LYS A 80 14.74 7.27 1.91
C LYS A 80 14.95 7.09 3.40
N ALA A 81 14.48 8.03 4.20
CA ALA A 81 14.71 8.01 5.64
C ALA A 81 14.04 6.81 6.32
N GLU A 82 12.80 6.52 5.97
CA GLU A 82 12.04 5.44 6.59
C GLU A 82 12.50 4.05 6.12
N LEU A 83 12.73 3.86 4.84
CA LEU A 83 13.16 2.56 4.29
C LEU A 83 14.58 2.19 4.71
N ALA A 84 15.45 3.17 4.93
CA ALA A 84 16.80 2.95 5.45
C ALA A 84 16.80 2.27 6.84
N ARG A 85 15.75 2.51 7.66
CA ARG A 85 15.59 1.85 8.97
C ARG A 85 15.42 0.33 8.86
N PHE A 86 15.01 -0.14 7.70
CA PHE A 86 14.83 -1.57 7.38
C PHE A 86 15.95 -2.12 6.47
N GLY A 87 17.02 -1.35 6.25
CA GLY A 87 18.11 -1.73 5.37
C GLY A 87 17.76 -1.72 3.88
N VAL A 88 16.68 -1.01 3.49
CA VAL A 88 16.22 -0.91 2.11
C VAL A 88 16.73 0.40 1.51
N GLU A 89 17.48 0.29 0.42
CA GLU A 89 17.92 1.44 -0.37
C GLU A 89 16.87 1.76 -1.45
N ILE A 90 16.56 3.06 -1.59
CA ILE A 90 15.68 3.52 -2.66
C ILE A 90 16.44 3.69 -3.99
N SER A 91 15.69 3.70 -5.09
CA SER A 91 16.22 4.09 -6.39
C SER A 91 16.54 5.58 -6.43
N ASP A 92 17.57 5.95 -7.18
CA ASP A 92 17.97 7.35 -7.38
C ASP A 92 17.27 7.95 -8.62
N LEU A 93 15.94 8.06 -8.55
CA LEU A 93 15.13 8.62 -9.63
C LEU A 93 15.35 10.12 -9.86
N LEU A 94 15.95 10.81 -8.88
CA LEU A 94 16.11 12.26 -8.90
C LEU A 94 17.57 12.68 -9.10
N ALA A 95 18.43 11.72 -9.35
CA ALA A 95 19.84 12.00 -9.66
C ALA A 95 20.03 12.52 -11.08
#